data_d6a0d481d3b7ccd790318c5e5e3f6719
#
_entry.id   d6a0d481d3b7ccd790318c5e5e3f6719
#
_cell.length_a   1.000
_cell.length_b   1.000
_cell.length_c   1.000
_cell.angle_alpha   90.00
_cell.angle_beta   90.00
_cell.angle_gamma   90.00
#
_symmetry.space_group_name_H-M   'P 1'
#
loop_
_entity.id
_entity.type
_entity.pdbx_description
1 polymer ?
#
loop_
_entity_poly.entity_id
_entity_poly.type
_entity_poly.pdbx_seq_one_letter_code
_entity_poly.pdbx_strand_id
1 'polypeptide(L)'
;MPTPDFVLDLRAKVGTAPLWLPAVTAVVIRDVPPGSPFHVVPDVLLVKRADTGEWTPPTGICDPGEQPHLTAVREVREETGLEVAVDALLGVGAVGPVTYANGDVSSYMDTTVRCTVVGGSDEPVLGDEENTEVAWFPISSLPVSDQRFRMVIADAVAQLKHPQGFRPRMGYAKRSSAPGA
;
A
#
# COMPACT_ATOMS: atom_id res chain seq x y z
N MET A 1 -10.97 3.20 -6.23
CA MET A 1 -12.13 3.71 -5.46
C MET A 1 -12.35 5.17 -5.81
N PRO A 2 -13.58 5.62 -6.08
CA PRO A 2 -13.86 7.03 -6.27
C PRO A 2 -13.46 7.80 -5.00
N THR A 3 -13.02 9.05 -5.18
CA THR A 3 -12.66 9.91 -4.04
C THR A 3 -13.77 9.82 -2.97
N PRO A 4 -13.43 9.51 -1.70
CA PRO A 4 -14.44 9.34 -0.64
C PRO A 4 -15.34 10.58 -0.49
N ASP A 5 -16.62 10.35 -0.18
CA ASP A 5 -17.61 11.44 -0.09
C ASP A 5 -17.19 12.54 0.89
N PHE A 6 -16.60 12.20 2.01
CA PHE A 6 -16.12 13.20 2.98
C PHE A 6 -15.01 14.09 2.42
N VAL A 7 -14.16 13.57 1.51
CA VAL A 7 -13.13 14.36 0.83
C VAL A 7 -13.80 15.28 -0.19
N LEU A 8 -14.82 14.82 -0.93
CA LEU A 8 -15.61 15.67 -1.83
C LEU A 8 -16.30 16.79 -1.06
N ASP A 9 -16.87 16.50 0.10
CA ASP A 9 -17.48 17.48 1.00
C ASP A 9 -16.48 18.51 1.52
N LEU A 10 -15.25 18.09 1.83
CA LEU A 10 -14.17 19.01 2.20
C LEU A 10 -13.79 19.88 1.01
N ARG A 11 -13.60 19.29 -0.19
CA ARG A 11 -13.25 20.01 -1.42
C ARG A 11 -14.31 21.04 -1.79
N ALA A 12 -15.59 20.75 -1.62
CA ALA A 12 -16.68 21.69 -1.84
C ALA A 12 -16.57 22.96 -0.97
N LYS A 13 -15.92 22.86 0.19
CA LYS A 13 -15.75 23.99 1.15
C LYS A 13 -14.43 24.73 0.97
N VAL A 14 -13.34 24.01 0.64
CA VAL A 14 -11.99 24.58 0.64
C VAL A 14 -11.34 24.63 -0.77
N GLY A 15 -12.03 24.14 -1.78
CA GLY A 15 -11.50 24.10 -3.15
C GLY A 15 -10.23 23.25 -3.24
N THR A 16 -9.22 23.76 -3.95
CA THR A 16 -7.93 23.08 -4.16
C THR A 16 -6.91 23.29 -3.03
N ALA A 17 -7.31 23.91 -1.90
CA ALA A 17 -6.42 24.10 -0.76
C ALA A 17 -5.80 22.75 -0.32
N PRO A 18 -4.53 22.72 0.11
CA PRO A 18 -3.88 21.47 0.52
C PRO A 18 -4.64 20.76 1.65
N LEU A 19 -4.92 19.46 1.44
CA LEU A 19 -5.51 18.61 2.47
C LEU A 19 -4.44 17.71 3.08
N TRP A 20 -4.63 17.38 4.36
CA TRP A 20 -3.87 16.37 5.09
C TRP A 20 -4.82 15.25 5.49
N LEU A 21 -4.62 14.05 4.92
CA LEU A 21 -5.55 12.92 5.01
C LEU A 21 -4.87 11.68 5.58
N PRO A 22 -5.57 10.87 6.40
CA PRO A 22 -5.10 9.55 6.78
C PRO A 22 -5.23 8.59 5.58
N ALA A 23 -4.20 7.76 5.37
CA ALA A 23 -4.19 6.78 4.29
C ALA A 23 -3.50 5.48 4.71
N VAL A 24 -3.68 4.44 3.90
CA VAL A 24 -3.02 3.15 4.09
C VAL A 24 -2.33 2.69 2.81
N THR A 25 -1.29 1.88 2.99
CA THR A 25 -0.67 1.08 1.94
C THR A 25 -0.69 -0.38 2.40
N ALA A 26 -1.40 -1.25 1.67
CA ALA A 26 -1.52 -2.67 1.97
C ALA A 26 -0.51 -3.49 1.14
N VAL A 27 0.52 -4.03 1.78
CA VAL A 27 1.49 -4.90 1.11
C VAL A 27 1.08 -6.36 1.32
N VAL A 28 0.38 -6.92 0.33
CA VAL A 28 -0.08 -8.31 0.38
C VAL A 28 1.02 -9.21 -0.15
N ILE A 29 1.50 -10.13 0.69
CA ILE A 29 2.57 -11.08 0.35
C ILE A 29 2.03 -12.50 0.30
N ARG A 30 2.33 -13.19 -0.80
CA ARG A 30 2.15 -14.62 -0.94
C ARG A 30 3.51 -15.28 -0.70
N ASP A 31 3.64 -15.98 0.44
CA ASP A 31 4.90 -16.63 0.82
C ASP A 31 5.18 -17.85 -0.03
N VAL A 32 6.42 -18.27 -0.01
CA VAL A 32 6.90 -19.45 -0.73
C VAL A 32 6.45 -20.70 0.03
N PRO A 33 5.82 -21.70 -0.64
CA PRO A 33 5.46 -22.96 0.01
C PRO A 33 6.66 -23.64 0.68
N PRO A 34 6.48 -24.27 1.84
CA PRO A 34 7.54 -25.03 2.50
C PRO A 34 8.19 -26.06 1.58
N GLY A 35 9.51 -26.11 1.56
CA GLY A 35 10.25 -27.06 0.71
C GLY A 35 10.50 -26.61 -0.73
N SER A 36 10.07 -25.40 -1.09
CA SER A 36 10.40 -24.83 -2.41
C SER A 36 11.91 -24.64 -2.60
N PRO A 37 12.40 -24.70 -3.85
CA PRO A 37 13.80 -24.43 -4.15
C PRO A 37 14.22 -23.03 -3.67
N PHE A 38 15.48 -22.89 -3.28
CA PHE A 38 16.01 -21.64 -2.68
C PHE A 38 15.91 -20.39 -3.60
N HIS A 39 15.77 -20.59 -4.91
CA HIS A 39 15.61 -19.51 -5.88
C HIS A 39 14.16 -19.02 -6.04
N VAL A 40 13.19 -19.73 -5.47
CA VAL A 40 11.81 -19.28 -5.43
C VAL A 40 11.69 -18.20 -4.35
N VAL A 41 11.09 -17.09 -4.73
CA VAL A 41 10.90 -15.93 -3.85
C VAL A 41 9.42 -15.65 -3.63
N PRO A 42 9.03 -14.98 -2.55
CA PRO A 42 7.65 -14.56 -2.35
C PRO A 42 7.15 -13.67 -3.49
N ASP A 43 5.84 -13.69 -3.70
CA ASP A 43 5.17 -12.76 -4.60
C ASP A 43 4.49 -11.64 -3.79
N VAL A 44 4.36 -10.47 -4.43
CA VAL A 44 3.58 -9.35 -3.93
C VAL A 44 2.44 -9.04 -4.89
N LEU A 45 1.27 -8.75 -4.34
CA LEU A 45 0.12 -8.29 -5.10
C LEU A 45 0.28 -6.83 -5.45
N LEU A 46 0.11 -6.50 -6.73
CA LEU A 46 0.14 -5.12 -7.22
C LEU A 46 -1.08 -4.86 -8.10
N VAL A 47 -1.50 -3.60 -8.10
CA VAL A 47 -2.51 -3.05 -8.99
C VAL A 47 -1.86 -2.04 -9.93
N LYS A 48 -2.37 -1.91 -11.14
CA LYS A 48 -1.90 -0.91 -12.11
C LYS A 48 -2.90 0.23 -12.18
N ARG A 49 -2.48 1.38 -11.71
CA ARG A 49 -3.33 2.56 -11.65
C ARG A 49 -3.77 3.05 -13.04
N ALA A 50 -5.05 3.37 -13.20
CA ALA A 50 -5.59 3.89 -14.46
C ALA A 50 -5.10 5.34 -14.76
N ASP A 51 -4.86 6.15 -13.72
CA ASP A 51 -4.47 7.55 -13.85
C ASP A 51 -2.99 7.75 -14.25
N THR A 52 -2.09 6.89 -13.74
CA THR A 52 -0.65 7.01 -13.96
C THR A 52 -0.04 5.88 -14.79
N GLY A 53 -0.72 4.74 -14.90
CA GLY A 53 -0.17 3.51 -15.49
C GLY A 53 0.89 2.82 -14.62
N GLU A 54 1.13 3.31 -13.40
CA GLU A 54 2.14 2.78 -12.48
C GLU A 54 1.61 1.58 -11.71
N TRP A 55 2.50 0.61 -11.45
CA TRP A 55 2.22 -0.51 -10.56
C TRP A 55 2.49 -0.12 -9.10
N THR A 56 1.50 -0.34 -8.23
CA THR A 56 1.57 -0.02 -6.80
C THR A 56 0.95 -1.14 -5.96
N PRO A 57 1.34 -1.30 -4.68
CA PRO A 57 0.49 -2.00 -3.74
C PRO A 57 -0.89 -1.33 -3.66
N PRO A 58 -1.97 -2.02 -3.27
CA PRO A 58 -3.25 -1.40 -2.95
C PRO A 58 -3.10 -0.27 -1.92
N THR A 59 -3.77 0.85 -2.19
CA THR A 59 -3.73 2.04 -1.32
C THR A 59 -5.09 2.69 -1.21
N GLY A 60 -5.39 3.30 -0.07
CA GLY A 60 -6.63 4.03 0.07
C GLY A 60 -6.65 5.05 1.19
N ILE A 61 -7.68 5.87 1.21
CA ILE A 61 -7.93 6.88 2.24
C ILE A 61 -8.82 6.25 3.31
N CYS A 62 -8.44 6.44 4.59
CA CYS A 62 -9.29 6.00 5.70
C CYS A 62 -10.53 6.88 5.79
N ASP A 63 -11.70 6.27 5.90
CA ASP A 63 -12.93 6.97 6.19
C ASP A 63 -12.94 7.53 7.63
N PRO A 64 -13.72 8.59 7.90
CA PRO A 64 -13.84 9.15 9.24
C PRO A 64 -14.25 8.09 10.28
N GLY A 65 -13.36 7.80 11.23
CA GLY A 65 -13.55 6.79 12.27
C GLY A 65 -13.12 5.36 11.89
N GLU A 66 -12.75 5.13 10.63
CA GLU A 66 -12.23 3.84 10.20
C GLU A 66 -10.79 3.62 10.72
N GLN A 67 -10.52 2.42 11.19
CA GLN A 67 -9.18 2.04 11.64
C GLN A 67 -8.30 1.66 10.44
N PRO A 68 -7.01 2.05 10.40
CA PRO A 68 -6.15 1.81 9.23
C PRO A 68 -6.08 0.34 8.77
N HIS A 69 -6.12 -0.63 9.70
CA HIS A 69 -6.12 -2.04 9.34
C HIS A 69 -7.42 -2.49 8.67
N LEU A 70 -8.57 -1.88 9.01
CA LEU A 70 -9.85 -2.14 8.36
C LEU A 70 -9.88 -1.51 6.97
N THR A 71 -9.36 -0.28 6.83
CA THR A 71 -9.17 0.36 5.53
C THR A 71 -8.33 -0.52 4.62
N ALA A 72 -7.20 -1.06 5.09
CA ALA A 72 -6.34 -1.93 4.29
C ALA A 72 -7.08 -3.18 3.77
N VAL A 73 -7.90 -3.82 4.62
CA VAL A 73 -8.72 -4.99 4.24
C VAL A 73 -9.78 -4.59 3.20
N ARG A 74 -10.47 -3.47 3.42
CA ARG A 74 -11.49 -2.96 2.52
C ARG A 74 -10.91 -2.65 1.13
N GLU A 75 -9.82 -1.87 1.07
CA GLU A 75 -9.17 -1.47 -0.17
C GLU A 75 -8.67 -2.68 -0.97
N VAL A 76 -7.99 -3.64 -0.33
CA VAL A 76 -7.56 -4.87 -1.02
C VAL A 76 -8.75 -5.61 -1.61
N ARG A 77 -9.84 -5.74 -0.86
CA ARG A 77 -11.04 -6.42 -1.36
C ARG A 77 -11.68 -5.65 -2.51
N GLU A 78 -11.79 -4.32 -2.43
CA GLU A 78 -12.43 -3.49 -3.46
C GLU A 78 -11.61 -3.46 -4.74
N GLU A 79 -10.28 -3.33 -4.65
CA GLU A 79 -9.39 -3.25 -5.81
C GLU A 79 -9.08 -4.62 -6.44
N THR A 80 -9.08 -5.69 -5.65
CA THR A 80 -8.52 -6.99 -6.09
C THR A 80 -9.42 -8.21 -5.87
N GLY A 81 -10.57 -8.03 -5.21
CA GLY A 81 -11.48 -9.12 -4.87
C GLY A 81 -10.95 -10.10 -3.81
N LEU A 82 -9.73 -9.92 -3.30
CA LEU A 82 -9.14 -10.83 -2.32
C LEU A 82 -9.54 -10.47 -0.89
N GLU A 83 -9.77 -11.49 -0.08
CA GLU A 83 -9.94 -11.35 1.37
C GLU A 83 -8.57 -11.50 2.04
N VAL A 84 -8.20 -10.52 2.88
CA VAL A 84 -6.90 -10.50 3.55
C VAL A 84 -7.03 -10.24 5.05
N ALA A 85 -6.02 -10.70 5.80
CA ALA A 85 -5.80 -10.32 7.19
C ALA A 85 -4.55 -9.44 7.28
N VAL A 86 -4.59 -8.44 8.17
CA VAL A 86 -3.41 -7.62 8.48
C VAL A 86 -2.59 -8.33 9.55
N ASP A 87 -1.33 -8.65 9.23
CA ASP A 87 -0.41 -9.38 10.12
C ASP A 87 0.52 -8.46 10.89
N ALA A 88 0.95 -7.36 10.28
CA ALA A 88 1.94 -6.50 10.91
C ALA A 88 1.89 -5.06 10.39
N LEU A 89 2.21 -4.12 11.29
CA LEU A 89 2.55 -2.76 10.93
C LEU A 89 3.99 -2.75 10.35
N LEU A 90 4.15 -2.17 9.17
CA LEU A 90 5.46 -1.98 8.53
C LEU A 90 6.03 -0.57 8.79
N GLY A 91 5.17 0.42 8.87
CA GLY A 91 5.58 1.77 9.15
C GLY A 91 4.47 2.80 9.09
N VAL A 92 4.80 4.01 9.53
CA VAL A 92 3.95 5.19 9.43
C VAL A 92 4.81 6.35 8.93
N GLY A 93 4.30 7.14 7.97
CA GLY A 93 5.06 8.27 7.45
C GLY A 93 4.24 9.22 6.60
N ALA A 94 4.78 10.42 6.42
CA ALA A 94 4.18 11.42 5.56
C ALA A 94 4.47 11.11 4.08
N VAL A 95 3.47 11.25 3.24
CA VAL A 95 3.54 11.13 1.78
C VAL A 95 2.96 12.37 1.13
N GLY A 96 3.60 12.85 0.08
CA GLY A 96 3.17 14.02 -0.68
C GLY A 96 4.04 15.26 -0.42
N PRO A 97 3.62 16.46 -0.87
CA PRO A 97 2.34 16.71 -1.52
C PRO A 97 2.18 16.07 -2.89
N VAL A 98 0.99 15.57 -3.18
CA VAL A 98 0.57 15.08 -4.49
C VAL A 98 -0.36 16.10 -5.11
N THR A 99 -0.09 16.50 -6.35
CA THR A 99 -0.98 17.38 -7.13
C THR A 99 -1.67 16.55 -8.18
N TYR A 100 -2.99 16.55 -8.16
CA TYR A 100 -3.84 15.82 -9.10
C TYR A 100 -4.15 16.63 -10.35
N ALA A 101 -4.58 15.97 -11.42
CA ALA A 101 -4.86 16.61 -12.71
C ALA A 101 -5.95 17.71 -12.63
N ASN A 102 -6.88 17.60 -11.66
CA ASN A 102 -7.92 18.60 -11.40
C ASN A 102 -7.41 19.81 -10.56
N GLY A 103 -6.12 19.83 -10.20
CA GLY A 103 -5.50 20.89 -9.39
C GLY A 103 -5.60 20.69 -7.88
N ASP A 104 -6.23 19.62 -7.41
CA ASP A 104 -6.27 19.28 -5.99
C ASP A 104 -4.88 18.95 -5.47
N VAL A 105 -4.59 19.37 -4.24
CA VAL A 105 -3.34 19.07 -3.55
C VAL A 105 -3.65 18.30 -2.26
N SER A 106 -3.01 17.15 -2.09
CA SER A 106 -3.15 16.36 -0.86
C SER A 106 -1.80 15.85 -0.37
N SER A 107 -1.68 15.73 0.93
CA SER A 107 -0.62 15.00 1.60
C SER A 107 -1.27 13.99 2.55
N TYR A 108 -0.54 12.93 2.87
CA TYR A 108 -1.11 11.80 3.59
C TYR A 108 -0.24 11.40 4.78
N MET A 109 -0.91 11.06 5.90
CA MET A 109 -0.29 10.22 6.91
C MET A 109 -0.57 8.76 6.53
N ASP A 110 0.39 8.15 5.87
CA ASP A 110 0.27 6.78 5.39
C ASP A 110 0.65 5.77 6.48
N THR A 111 -0.21 4.78 6.68
CA THR A 111 0.04 3.62 7.53
C THR A 111 0.26 2.41 6.63
N THR A 112 1.49 1.93 6.54
CA THR A 112 1.80 0.75 5.73
C THR A 112 1.71 -0.52 6.56
N VAL A 113 0.98 -1.51 6.05
CA VAL A 113 0.78 -2.80 6.72
C VAL A 113 1.14 -3.97 5.80
N ARG A 114 1.60 -5.08 6.39
CA ARG A 114 1.70 -6.36 5.68
C ARG A 114 0.41 -7.15 5.86
N CYS A 115 -0.07 -7.70 4.74
CA CYS A 115 -1.26 -8.53 4.70
C CYS A 115 -0.95 -9.91 4.12
N THR A 116 -1.76 -10.89 4.52
CA THR A 116 -1.77 -12.25 3.97
C THR A 116 -3.17 -12.58 3.49
N VAL A 117 -3.28 -13.26 2.34
CA VAL A 117 -4.58 -13.73 1.84
C VAL A 117 -5.18 -14.73 2.82
N VAL A 118 -6.47 -14.55 3.13
CA VAL A 118 -7.27 -15.48 3.93
C VAL A 118 -8.47 -15.91 3.09
N GLY A 119 -8.84 -17.19 3.15
CA GLY A 119 -9.98 -17.69 2.36
C GLY A 119 -9.57 -18.63 1.21
N GLY A 120 -10.54 -18.93 0.31
CA GLY A 120 -10.45 -20.06 -0.61
C GLY A 120 -9.68 -19.84 -1.91
N SER A 121 -9.42 -18.59 -2.33
CA SER A 121 -8.72 -18.29 -3.58
C SER A 121 -7.71 -17.18 -3.36
N ASP A 122 -6.53 -17.33 -3.97
CA ASP A 122 -5.50 -16.30 -4.05
C ASP A 122 -5.38 -15.68 -5.46
N GLU A 123 -6.33 -15.98 -6.35
CA GLU A 123 -6.40 -15.41 -7.69
C GLU A 123 -7.13 -14.06 -7.62
N PRO A 124 -6.43 -12.94 -7.90
CA PRO A 124 -7.03 -11.62 -7.84
C PRO A 124 -7.94 -11.36 -9.06
N VAL A 125 -8.98 -10.58 -8.82
CA VAL A 125 -9.90 -10.11 -9.86
C VAL A 125 -9.97 -8.59 -9.77
N LEU A 126 -9.79 -7.91 -10.89
CA LEU A 126 -9.92 -6.46 -10.94
C LEU A 126 -11.30 -6.03 -10.43
N GLY A 127 -11.32 -5.24 -9.36
CA GLY A 127 -12.54 -4.92 -8.63
C GLY A 127 -13.17 -3.58 -8.98
N ASP A 128 -12.38 -2.59 -9.43
CA ASP A 128 -12.86 -1.25 -9.70
C ASP A 128 -12.27 -0.62 -10.98
N GLU A 129 -12.71 0.60 -11.31
CA GLU A 129 -12.28 1.34 -12.50
C GLU A 129 -11.01 2.19 -12.25
N GLU A 130 -10.52 2.28 -11.02
CA GLU A 130 -9.29 3.04 -10.70
C GLU A 130 -8.03 2.33 -11.13
N ASN A 131 -8.14 1.02 -11.30
CA ASN A 131 -7.06 0.17 -11.74
C ASN A 131 -7.40 -0.48 -13.09
N THR A 132 -6.39 -0.74 -13.89
CA THR A 132 -6.52 -1.40 -15.21
C THR A 132 -6.09 -2.85 -15.19
N GLU A 133 -5.25 -3.22 -14.25
CA GLU A 133 -4.72 -4.57 -14.10
C GLU A 133 -4.47 -4.87 -12.61
N VAL A 134 -4.53 -6.15 -12.26
CA VAL A 134 -4.10 -6.67 -10.96
C VAL A 134 -3.33 -7.97 -11.17
N ALA A 135 -2.18 -8.15 -10.51
CA ALA A 135 -1.37 -9.35 -10.67
C ALA A 135 -0.41 -9.58 -9.49
N TRP A 136 0.04 -10.82 -9.36
CA TRP A 136 1.14 -11.22 -8.50
C TRP A 136 2.48 -11.03 -9.22
N PHE A 137 3.45 -10.46 -8.54
CA PHE A 137 4.81 -10.30 -9.05
C PHE A 137 5.85 -10.84 -8.08
N PRO A 138 6.82 -11.63 -8.56
CA PRO A 138 7.92 -12.05 -7.71
C PRO A 138 8.71 -10.82 -7.22
N ILE A 139 9.06 -10.79 -5.94
CA ILE A 139 9.79 -9.67 -5.33
C ILE A 139 11.15 -9.40 -5.97
N SER A 140 11.70 -10.38 -6.71
CA SER A 140 12.94 -10.25 -7.48
C SER A 140 12.78 -9.47 -8.79
N SER A 141 11.54 -9.27 -9.28
CA SER A 141 11.26 -8.61 -10.56
C SER A 141 10.00 -7.73 -10.47
N LEU A 142 10.13 -6.64 -9.71
CA LEU A 142 9.02 -5.72 -9.46
C LEU A 142 8.91 -4.66 -10.57
N PRO A 143 7.73 -4.48 -11.18
CA PRO A 143 7.48 -3.40 -12.14
C PRO A 143 7.27 -2.04 -11.47
N VAL A 144 7.47 -1.93 -10.16
CA VAL A 144 7.27 -0.74 -9.36
C VAL A 144 8.39 0.26 -9.57
N SER A 145 8.09 1.50 -9.96
CA SER A 145 9.06 2.59 -10.16
C SER A 145 9.30 3.39 -8.88
N ASP A 146 8.27 3.64 -8.09
CA ASP A 146 8.35 4.42 -6.85
C ASP A 146 9.24 3.76 -5.80
N GLN A 147 10.26 4.51 -5.34
CA GLN A 147 11.22 4.02 -4.34
C GLN A 147 10.56 3.74 -2.98
N ARG A 148 9.51 4.47 -2.60
CA ARG A 148 8.77 4.23 -1.35
C ARG A 148 8.12 2.86 -1.40
N PHE A 149 7.41 2.53 -2.49
CA PHE A 149 6.77 1.23 -2.63
C PHE A 149 7.78 0.08 -2.66
N ARG A 150 8.90 0.23 -3.38
CA ARG A 150 10.00 -0.76 -3.33
C ARG A 150 10.50 -0.99 -1.91
N MET A 151 10.65 0.08 -1.14
CA MET A 151 11.12 0.01 0.24
C MET A 151 10.12 -0.70 1.15
N VAL A 152 8.84 -0.38 1.09
CA VAL A 152 7.83 -1.02 1.95
C VAL A 152 7.57 -2.47 1.57
N ILE A 153 7.71 -2.84 0.30
CA ILE A 153 7.69 -4.26 -0.13
C ILE A 153 8.88 -5.01 0.46
N ALA A 154 10.08 -4.43 0.45
CA ALA A 154 11.26 -5.03 1.10
C ALA A 154 11.07 -5.15 2.62
N ASP A 155 10.47 -4.15 3.27
CA ASP A 155 10.13 -4.20 4.70
C ASP A 155 9.10 -5.32 4.99
N ALA A 156 8.11 -5.54 4.12
CA ALA A 156 7.15 -6.62 4.27
C ALA A 156 7.81 -8.00 4.22
N VAL A 157 8.74 -8.20 3.30
CA VAL A 157 9.51 -9.45 3.20
C VAL A 157 10.44 -9.62 4.40
N ALA A 158 11.08 -8.56 4.87
CA ALA A 158 11.93 -8.60 6.06
C ALA A 158 11.11 -8.96 7.31
N GLN A 159 9.91 -8.38 7.46
CA GLN A 159 9.00 -8.68 8.56
C GLN A 159 8.50 -10.13 8.49
N LEU A 160 8.15 -10.63 7.31
CA LEU A 160 7.73 -12.01 7.10
C LEU A 160 8.80 -13.01 7.54
N LYS A 161 10.07 -12.77 7.16
CA LYS A 161 11.19 -13.66 7.45
C LYS A 161 11.73 -13.53 8.87
N HIS A 162 11.63 -12.35 9.46
CA HIS A 162 12.21 -12.05 10.77
C HIS A 162 11.22 -11.26 11.66
N PRO A 163 10.04 -11.81 11.97
CA PRO A 163 8.98 -11.07 12.67
C PRO A 163 9.40 -10.58 14.06
N GLN A 164 10.21 -11.34 14.78
CA GLN A 164 10.68 -10.99 16.14
C GLN A 164 11.69 -9.82 16.15
N GLY A 165 12.43 -9.66 15.06
CA GLY A 165 13.48 -8.62 14.94
C GLY A 165 13.05 -7.39 14.16
N PHE A 166 11.90 -7.43 13.52
CA PHE A 166 11.42 -6.33 12.69
C PHE A 166 11.01 -5.11 13.54
N ARG A 167 11.39 -3.93 13.09
CA ARG A 167 11.01 -2.64 13.69
C ARG A 167 10.26 -1.82 12.68
N PRO A 168 8.98 -1.47 12.91
CA PRO A 168 8.22 -0.61 12.02
C PRO A 168 8.94 0.72 11.75
N ARG A 169 8.85 1.19 10.54
CA ARG A 169 9.48 2.42 10.10
C ARG A 169 8.72 3.66 10.60
N MET A 170 9.48 4.66 11.04
CA MET A 170 8.95 5.98 11.36
C MET A 170 9.40 6.96 10.27
N GLY A 171 8.55 7.16 9.27
CA GLY A 171 8.86 7.97 8.07
C GLY A 171 9.49 7.18 6.93
N TYR A 172 9.41 7.74 5.72
CA TYR A 172 9.83 7.12 4.46
C TYR A 172 11.13 7.73 3.88
N ALA A 173 11.69 8.73 4.52
CA ALA A 173 12.99 9.25 4.12
C ALA A 173 14.11 8.20 4.34
N LYS A 174 15.08 8.14 3.41
CA LYS A 174 16.34 7.42 3.69
C LYS A 174 16.90 7.96 4.99
N ARG A 175 17.24 7.09 5.93
CA ARG A 175 18.08 7.50 7.08
C ARG A 175 19.34 8.10 6.47
N SER A 176 19.50 9.42 6.53
CA SER A 176 20.82 10.01 6.36
C SER A 176 21.69 9.36 7.42
N SER A 177 22.83 8.79 7.02
CA SER A 177 23.88 8.48 7.97
C SER A 177 24.19 9.80 8.69
N ALA A 178 23.71 9.94 9.92
CA ALA A 178 24.09 11.09 10.73
C ALA A 178 25.62 11.07 10.81
N PRO A 179 26.30 12.18 10.50
CA PRO A 179 27.70 12.28 10.86
C PRO A 179 27.77 12.11 12.39
N GLY A 180 28.63 11.21 12.83
CA GLY A 180 28.70 10.70 14.17
C GLY A 180 28.60 11.79 15.25
N ALA A 181 27.80 11.50 16.28
CA ALA A 181 27.93 12.10 17.58
C ALA A 181 29.12 11.49 18.32
#